data_af023946858042ff5518ee33c9a0dd55
#
_entry.id   af023946858042ff5518ee33c9a0dd55
#
_cell.length_a   1.000
_cell.length_b   1.000
_cell.length_c   1.000
_cell.angle_alpha   90.00
_cell.angle_beta   90.00
_cell.angle_gamma   90.00
#
_symmetry.space_group_name_H-M   'P 1'
#
loop_
_entity.id
_entity.type
_entity.pdbx_description
1 polymer ?
#
loop_
_entity_poly.entity_id
_entity_poly.type
_entity_poly.pdbx_seq_one_letter_code
_entity_poly.pdbx_strand_id
1 'polypeptide(L)'
;MKKYFIWSMAALMGAMTVVSCSSDDDNKNDNGTTFNIVKTAPLVDEATYPQNTSGYDNQQFGNTAMDACDDLANQLVKANNIIGSANLSTAQEEYLYKVLENLVDNVIVPTYTKLADDTEDLEKTLNGLTVNSITQAQINKACEDFKGARENWERSEAFLGGAAADFDIDPTIDSWPLNRSLLLDYFHNGMNDEMLGDATILGFHALEFILFRNGQPRKVEEFKANDTYTGFSDITGEQELKYAQTICTLLKERTFQLQVAWEGEKNTSRASVVKNAGLDYTTENGLSFGDNMKQAGKNSKSTFRSLTDAIAQVLSDDEGSCFGICNEVGTAKIANPFANADIAYVESPYSYNSITDFRDNIRSIRNVWLGSTNSTANDYSFHTFFASVNQASVNQSVEGAYVAAIVGISDMPAPFVKYCSVVWGKDFDDPENWDSITEE
;
A
#
# COMPACT_ATOMS: atom_id res chain seq x y z
N MET A 1 -32.16 0.63 -22.33
CA MET A 1 -32.97 -0.05 -21.30
C MET A 1 -31.97 -0.88 -20.46
N LYS A 2 -31.50 -0.31 -19.36
CA LYS A 2 -30.55 -0.98 -18.46
C LYS A 2 -31.34 -1.94 -17.57
N LYS A 3 -31.08 -3.25 -17.68
CA LYS A 3 -31.60 -4.25 -16.76
C LYS A 3 -30.59 -4.38 -15.62
N TYR A 4 -30.96 -3.86 -14.45
CA TYR A 4 -30.26 -4.14 -13.22
C TYR A 4 -30.58 -5.58 -12.78
N PHE A 5 -29.54 -6.43 -12.72
CA PHE A 5 -29.63 -7.74 -12.07
C PHE A 5 -29.33 -7.54 -10.59
N ILE A 6 -30.40 -7.55 -9.79
CA ILE A 6 -30.30 -7.59 -8.33
C ILE A 6 -30.05 -9.05 -7.96
N TRP A 7 -28.86 -9.35 -7.49
CA TRP A 7 -28.58 -10.63 -6.82
C TRP A 7 -29.09 -10.53 -5.38
N SER A 8 -30.18 -11.22 -5.12
CA SER A 8 -30.67 -11.44 -3.77
C SER A 8 -29.75 -12.45 -3.08
N MET A 9 -28.97 -11.99 -2.09
CA MET A 9 -28.31 -12.87 -1.13
C MET A 9 -29.35 -13.68 -0.38
N ALA A 10 -29.40 -14.98 -0.64
CA ALA A 10 -30.14 -15.91 0.20
C ALA A 10 -29.34 -16.09 1.50
N ALA A 11 -29.91 -15.55 2.60
CA ALA A 11 -29.38 -15.73 3.94
C ALA A 11 -29.43 -17.20 4.32
N LEU A 12 -28.28 -17.86 4.40
CA LEU A 12 -28.14 -19.14 5.10
C LEU A 12 -28.09 -18.83 6.61
N MET A 13 -29.25 -18.90 7.26
CA MET A 13 -29.31 -18.90 8.72
C MET A 13 -28.85 -20.29 9.23
N GLY A 14 -27.56 -20.42 9.50
CA GLY A 14 -27.04 -21.49 10.34
C GLY A 14 -27.17 -21.07 11.81
N ALA A 15 -28.04 -21.72 12.56
CA ALA A 15 -28.14 -21.54 14.00
C ALA A 15 -26.84 -22.07 14.65
N MET A 16 -25.92 -21.20 15.02
CA MET A 16 -24.80 -21.52 15.89
C MET A 16 -25.17 -21.18 17.32
N THR A 17 -25.15 -22.20 18.16
CA THR A 17 -25.25 -22.06 19.62
C THR A 17 -24.05 -21.27 20.13
N VAL A 18 -24.34 -20.09 20.70
CA VAL A 18 -23.34 -19.25 21.34
C VAL A 18 -22.92 -19.93 22.65
N VAL A 19 -21.69 -20.47 22.69
CA VAL A 19 -21.04 -20.80 23.94
C VAL A 19 -20.34 -19.54 24.43
N SER A 20 -20.95 -18.89 25.41
CA SER A 20 -20.38 -17.76 26.13
C SER A 20 -19.26 -18.29 27.04
N CYS A 21 -18.02 -18.07 26.69
CA CYS A 21 -16.90 -18.10 27.64
C CYS A 21 -16.62 -16.67 28.08
N SER A 22 -17.09 -16.31 29.27
CA SER A 22 -16.75 -15.07 29.95
C SER A 22 -15.29 -15.17 30.43
N SER A 23 -14.40 -14.36 29.87
CA SER A 23 -13.14 -14.04 30.54
C SER A 23 -13.34 -12.69 31.23
N ASP A 24 -13.17 -12.69 32.56
CA ASP A 24 -13.31 -11.54 33.43
C ASP A 24 -12.18 -10.51 33.14
N ASP A 25 -12.50 -9.49 32.38
CA ASP A 25 -11.84 -8.19 32.44
C ASP A 25 -12.95 -7.13 32.44
N ASP A 26 -13.49 -6.92 33.63
CA ASP A 26 -14.57 -5.94 33.87
C ASP A 26 -13.99 -4.52 33.85
N ASN A 27 -14.05 -3.83 32.72
CA ASN A 27 -13.97 -2.38 32.69
C ASN A 27 -15.31 -1.80 33.12
N LYS A 28 -15.43 -1.47 34.39
CA LYS A 28 -16.64 -0.79 34.95
C LYS A 28 -16.59 0.70 34.64
N ASN A 29 -17.60 1.17 33.91
CA ASN A 29 -17.88 2.59 33.77
C ASN A 29 -18.52 3.15 35.03
N ASP A 30 -18.32 4.43 35.36
CA ASP A 30 -18.89 5.13 36.52
C ASP A 30 -20.44 5.13 36.57
N ASN A 31 -21.11 4.76 35.44
CA ASN A 31 -22.57 4.64 35.33
C ASN A 31 -23.09 3.19 35.40
N GLY A 32 -22.26 2.19 35.74
CA GLY A 32 -22.70 0.80 35.91
C GLY A 32 -23.01 0.03 34.62
N THR A 33 -22.72 0.58 33.46
CA THR A 33 -22.78 -0.11 32.15
C THR A 33 -21.47 -0.75 31.85
N THR A 34 -21.44 -2.06 31.74
CA THR A 34 -20.27 -2.85 31.33
C THR A 34 -20.15 -2.84 29.81
N PHE A 35 -18.98 -2.43 29.25
CA PHE A 35 -18.69 -2.60 27.85
C PHE A 35 -18.06 -3.98 27.65
N ASN A 36 -18.82 -4.92 27.09
CA ASN A 36 -18.38 -6.30 26.88
C ASN A 36 -17.61 -6.40 25.56
N ILE A 37 -16.35 -6.79 25.62
CA ILE A 37 -15.50 -6.97 24.45
C ILE A 37 -15.72 -8.37 23.84
N VAL A 38 -16.13 -8.41 22.57
CA VAL A 38 -16.36 -9.65 21.79
C VAL A 38 -15.10 -9.96 20.95
N LYS A 39 -14.23 -10.80 21.47
CA LYS A 39 -12.93 -11.14 20.84
C LYS A 39 -13.00 -12.27 19.80
N THR A 40 -14.11 -12.99 19.72
CA THR A 40 -14.26 -14.22 18.91
C THR A 40 -15.28 -14.05 17.78
N ALA A 41 -15.45 -12.84 17.27
CA ALA A 41 -16.31 -12.63 16.11
C ALA A 41 -15.69 -13.33 14.87
N PRO A 42 -16.49 -14.01 14.03
CA PRO A 42 -15.99 -14.67 12.85
C PRO A 42 -15.53 -13.66 11.80
N LEU A 43 -14.42 -13.93 11.15
CA LEU A 43 -13.90 -13.20 9.99
C LEU A 43 -14.52 -13.75 8.70
N VAL A 44 -14.60 -12.89 7.67
CA VAL A 44 -14.83 -13.35 6.30
C VAL A 44 -13.51 -13.94 5.77
N ASP A 45 -13.54 -15.20 5.38
CA ASP A 45 -12.37 -15.95 4.95
C ASP A 45 -12.15 -15.79 3.44
N GLU A 46 -11.02 -15.20 3.06
CA GLU A 46 -10.59 -15.04 1.66
C GLU A 46 -10.54 -16.41 0.94
N ALA A 47 -10.10 -17.48 1.62
CA ALA A 47 -9.96 -18.80 1.01
C ALA A 47 -11.29 -19.48 0.67
N THR A 48 -12.38 -19.10 1.36
CA THR A 48 -13.73 -19.64 1.11
C THR A 48 -14.60 -18.71 0.28
N TYR A 49 -14.12 -17.52 -0.06
CA TYR A 49 -14.85 -16.58 -0.91
C TYR A 49 -15.02 -17.15 -2.33
N PRO A 50 -16.20 -17.04 -2.96
CA PRO A 50 -16.43 -17.57 -4.28
C PRO A 50 -15.45 -16.98 -5.29
N GLN A 51 -14.62 -17.82 -5.89
CA GLN A 51 -13.74 -17.46 -6.98
C GLN A 51 -14.55 -17.47 -8.28
N ASN A 52 -14.23 -16.56 -9.20
CA ASN A 52 -14.83 -16.59 -10.50
C ASN A 52 -14.13 -17.61 -11.40
N THR A 53 -14.77 -18.74 -11.62
CA THR A 53 -14.24 -19.84 -12.44
C THR A 53 -14.78 -19.86 -13.87
N SER A 54 -15.64 -18.91 -14.23
CA SER A 54 -16.35 -18.93 -15.51
C SER A 54 -15.76 -17.97 -16.55
N GLY A 55 -14.53 -18.12 -16.98
CA GLY A 55 -13.94 -17.48 -18.16
C GLY A 55 -14.54 -16.14 -18.59
N TYR A 56 -14.35 -15.08 -17.80
CA TYR A 56 -14.73 -13.74 -18.22
C TYR A 56 -13.83 -13.27 -19.38
N ASP A 57 -14.37 -12.43 -20.25
CA ASP A 57 -13.49 -11.58 -21.05
C ASP A 57 -12.76 -10.58 -20.13
N ASN A 58 -11.67 -10.02 -20.62
CA ASN A 58 -10.80 -9.19 -19.80
C ASN A 58 -11.49 -7.92 -19.27
N GLN A 59 -12.45 -7.37 -20.01
CA GLN A 59 -13.22 -6.20 -19.59
C GLN A 59 -14.09 -6.50 -18.37
N GLN A 60 -14.57 -7.73 -18.24
CA GLN A 60 -15.38 -8.13 -17.08
C GLN A 60 -14.52 -8.25 -15.80
N PHE A 61 -13.29 -8.75 -15.91
CA PHE A 61 -12.39 -8.84 -14.74
C PHE A 61 -12.06 -7.48 -14.13
N GLY A 62 -11.69 -6.51 -14.97
CA GLY A 62 -11.40 -5.16 -14.50
C GLY A 62 -12.62 -4.48 -13.87
N ASN A 63 -13.78 -4.58 -14.50
CA ASN A 63 -15.03 -4.03 -13.96
C ASN A 63 -15.38 -4.65 -12.60
N THR A 64 -15.20 -5.96 -12.42
CA THR A 64 -15.46 -6.65 -11.15
C THR A 64 -14.55 -6.13 -10.04
N ALA A 65 -13.26 -5.93 -10.32
CA ALA A 65 -12.31 -5.38 -9.38
C ALA A 65 -12.67 -3.92 -8.99
N MET A 66 -12.98 -3.08 -9.99
CA MET A 66 -13.37 -1.69 -9.77
C MET A 66 -14.66 -1.56 -8.95
N ASP A 67 -15.70 -2.35 -9.29
CA ASP A 67 -16.98 -2.37 -8.56
C ASP A 67 -16.78 -2.81 -7.10
N ALA A 68 -15.88 -3.78 -6.85
CA ALA A 68 -15.57 -4.25 -5.52
C ALA A 68 -14.80 -3.21 -4.69
N CYS A 69 -13.90 -2.45 -5.31
CA CYS A 69 -13.21 -1.32 -4.67
C CYS A 69 -14.21 -0.20 -4.32
N ASP A 70 -15.15 0.14 -5.22
CA ASP A 70 -16.19 1.14 -4.93
C ASP A 70 -17.08 0.70 -3.76
N ASP A 71 -17.49 -0.57 -3.72
CA ASP A 71 -18.27 -1.08 -2.58
C ASP A 71 -17.47 -1.00 -1.27
N LEU A 72 -16.20 -1.40 -1.27
CA LEU A 72 -15.34 -1.30 -0.08
C LEU A 72 -15.20 0.15 0.40
N ALA A 73 -14.93 1.09 -0.48
CA ALA A 73 -14.85 2.51 -0.18
C ALA A 73 -16.14 3.01 0.51
N ASN A 74 -17.30 2.63 -0.04
CA ASN A 74 -18.61 2.96 0.53
C ASN A 74 -18.83 2.34 1.91
N GLN A 75 -18.38 1.11 2.17
CA GLN A 75 -18.51 0.46 3.48
C GLN A 75 -17.60 1.11 4.53
N LEU A 76 -16.38 1.55 4.17
CA LEU A 76 -15.46 2.25 5.06
C LEU A 76 -16.03 3.61 5.51
N VAL A 77 -16.59 4.39 4.59
CA VAL A 77 -17.27 5.66 4.91
C VAL A 77 -18.45 5.42 5.86
N LYS A 78 -19.26 4.38 5.62
CA LYS A 78 -20.37 4.03 6.52
C LYS A 78 -19.87 3.65 7.91
N ALA A 79 -18.80 2.85 8.01
CA ALA A 79 -18.22 2.46 9.28
C ALA A 79 -17.71 3.68 10.06
N ASN A 80 -16.97 4.59 9.40
CA ASN A 80 -16.52 5.84 10.01
C ASN A 80 -17.70 6.70 10.49
N ASN A 81 -18.74 6.85 9.68
CA ASN A 81 -19.95 7.63 10.04
C ASN A 81 -20.68 7.05 11.26
N ILE A 82 -20.69 5.73 11.43
CA ILE A 82 -21.26 5.09 12.61
C ILE A 82 -20.47 5.49 13.86
N ILE A 83 -19.13 5.46 13.82
CA ILE A 83 -18.30 5.89 14.95
C ILE A 83 -18.47 7.39 15.20
N GLY A 84 -18.38 8.22 14.17
CA GLY A 84 -18.45 9.69 14.28
C GLY A 84 -19.79 10.23 14.74
N SER A 85 -20.89 9.52 14.46
CA SER A 85 -22.22 9.89 14.90
C SER A 85 -22.67 9.24 16.21
N ALA A 86 -21.91 8.28 16.73
CA ALA A 86 -22.26 7.56 17.94
C ALA A 86 -22.09 8.44 19.20
N ASN A 87 -23.01 8.29 20.14
CA ASN A 87 -22.82 8.82 21.47
C ASN A 87 -22.04 7.80 22.31
N LEU A 88 -20.72 7.80 22.11
CA LEU A 88 -19.81 6.82 22.72
C LEU A 88 -19.81 6.97 24.26
N SER A 89 -19.83 5.85 24.95
CA SER A 89 -19.55 5.85 26.39
C SER A 89 -18.05 5.99 26.62
N THR A 90 -17.65 6.42 27.83
CA THR A 90 -16.25 6.53 28.21
C THR A 90 -15.48 5.22 27.96
N ALA A 91 -16.07 4.07 28.26
CA ALA A 91 -15.43 2.77 28.02
C ALA A 91 -15.25 2.45 26.52
N GLN A 92 -16.16 2.90 25.65
CA GLN A 92 -16.03 2.77 24.20
C GLN A 92 -14.96 3.70 23.64
N GLU A 93 -14.87 4.94 24.13
CA GLU A 93 -13.79 5.87 23.77
C GLU A 93 -12.43 5.33 24.20
N GLU A 94 -12.29 4.85 25.44
CA GLU A 94 -11.05 4.23 25.93
C GLU A 94 -10.67 3.01 25.09
N TYR A 95 -11.64 2.21 24.68
CA TYR A 95 -11.37 1.08 23.77
C TYR A 95 -10.88 1.55 22.41
N LEU A 96 -11.48 2.56 21.79
CA LEU A 96 -11.05 3.10 20.49
C LEU A 96 -9.65 3.75 20.57
N TYR A 97 -9.28 4.36 21.71
CA TYR A 97 -7.88 4.77 21.92
C TYR A 97 -6.91 3.58 21.90
N LYS A 98 -7.31 2.44 22.49
CA LYS A 98 -6.49 1.21 22.40
C LYS A 98 -6.45 0.63 20.97
N VAL A 99 -7.52 0.84 20.19
CA VAL A 99 -7.50 0.49 18.76
C VAL A 99 -6.46 1.33 18.01
N LEU A 100 -6.41 2.65 18.23
CA LEU A 100 -5.39 3.51 17.63
C LEU A 100 -3.96 3.18 18.13
N GLU A 101 -3.80 2.89 19.43
CA GLU A 101 -2.54 2.44 20.00
C GLU A 101 -2.06 1.14 19.33
N ASN A 102 -2.96 0.14 19.24
CA ASN A 102 -2.67 -1.12 18.58
C ASN A 102 -2.36 -0.94 17.09
N LEU A 103 -3.10 -0.09 16.39
CA LEU A 103 -2.87 0.21 14.97
C LEU A 103 -1.44 0.74 14.77
N VAL A 104 -1.03 1.71 15.57
CA VAL A 104 0.34 2.26 15.49
C VAL A 104 1.38 1.20 15.82
N ASP A 105 1.23 0.48 16.95
CA ASP A 105 2.27 -0.39 17.48
C ASP A 105 2.36 -1.75 16.78
N ASN A 106 1.25 -2.26 16.23
CA ASN A 106 1.19 -3.61 15.65
C ASN A 106 0.89 -3.65 14.15
N VAL A 107 0.61 -2.51 13.51
CA VAL A 107 0.41 -2.43 12.05
C VAL A 107 1.36 -1.42 11.43
N ILE A 108 1.24 -0.12 11.76
CA ILE A 108 1.98 0.94 11.08
C ILE A 108 3.49 0.83 11.32
N VAL A 109 3.92 0.84 12.57
CA VAL A 109 5.36 0.78 12.91
C VAL A 109 6.00 -0.52 12.41
N PRO A 110 5.41 -1.72 12.61
CA PRO A 110 5.97 -2.95 12.04
C PRO A 110 6.07 -2.94 10.52
N THR A 111 5.08 -2.41 9.79
CA THR A 111 5.12 -2.30 8.33
C THR A 111 6.26 -1.39 7.86
N TYR A 112 6.39 -0.18 8.42
CA TYR A 112 7.49 0.71 8.08
C TYR A 112 8.86 0.22 8.57
N THR A 113 8.92 -0.53 9.68
CA THR A 113 10.15 -1.19 10.10
C THR A 113 10.61 -2.23 9.08
N LYS A 114 9.67 -3.05 8.61
CA LYS A 114 9.97 -4.08 7.61
C LYS A 114 10.35 -3.46 6.26
N LEU A 115 9.65 -2.42 5.82
CA LEU A 115 9.99 -1.65 4.63
C LEU A 115 11.43 -1.08 4.72
N ALA A 116 11.78 -0.50 5.87
CA ALA A 116 13.11 0.03 6.12
C ALA A 116 14.20 -1.07 6.15
N ASP A 117 13.88 -2.25 6.72
CA ASP A 117 14.77 -3.42 6.67
C ASP A 117 15.01 -3.88 5.23
N ASP A 118 13.95 -4.02 4.44
CA ASP A 118 14.02 -4.52 3.06
C ASP A 118 14.74 -3.55 2.12
N THR A 119 14.53 -2.24 2.28
CA THR A 119 15.26 -1.24 1.49
C THR A 119 16.74 -1.13 1.89
N GLU A 120 17.06 -1.34 3.17
CA GLU A 120 18.44 -1.45 3.63
C GLU A 120 19.15 -2.68 3.06
N ASP A 121 18.47 -3.82 2.97
CA ASP A 121 19.00 -5.04 2.38
C ASP A 121 19.15 -4.90 0.85
N LEU A 122 18.18 -4.27 0.17
CA LEU A 122 18.29 -3.93 -1.26
C LEU A 122 19.51 -3.04 -1.52
N GLU A 123 19.71 -1.98 -0.72
CA GLU A 123 20.88 -1.11 -0.84
C GLU A 123 22.18 -1.87 -0.65
N LYS A 124 22.29 -2.72 0.37
CA LYS A 124 23.48 -3.56 0.58
C LYS A 124 23.76 -4.48 -0.61
N THR A 125 22.71 -5.08 -1.18
CA THR A 125 22.81 -5.94 -2.35
C THR A 125 23.33 -5.14 -3.53
N LEU A 126 22.74 -3.99 -3.87
CA LEU A 126 23.13 -3.16 -5.00
C LEU A 126 24.53 -2.56 -4.85
N ASN A 127 24.88 -2.04 -3.67
CA ASN A 127 26.19 -1.42 -3.42
C ASN A 127 27.36 -2.44 -3.49
N GLY A 128 27.06 -3.73 -3.37
CA GLY A 128 28.03 -4.80 -3.58
C GLY A 128 28.31 -5.14 -5.05
N LEU A 129 27.57 -4.55 -6.00
CA LEU A 129 27.67 -4.88 -7.42
C LEU A 129 28.63 -3.98 -8.17
N THR A 130 29.38 -4.58 -9.10
CA THR A 130 30.12 -3.87 -10.13
C THR A 130 29.95 -4.59 -11.47
N VAL A 131 29.97 -3.89 -12.58
CA VAL A 131 29.80 -4.49 -13.92
C VAL A 131 30.80 -5.59 -14.22
N ASN A 132 32.00 -5.55 -13.64
CA ASN A 132 33.04 -6.54 -13.85
C ASN A 132 32.82 -7.84 -13.07
N SER A 133 32.10 -7.80 -11.92
CA SER A 133 31.92 -8.93 -11.01
C SER A 133 30.48 -9.38 -10.84
N ILE A 134 29.53 -8.63 -11.39
CA ILE A 134 28.09 -8.92 -11.27
C ILE A 134 27.74 -10.30 -11.84
N THR A 135 26.89 -11.02 -11.14
CA THR A 135 26.38 -12.33 -11.51
C THR A 135 24.86 -12.32 -11.58
N GLN A 136 24.26 -13.24 -12.35
CA GLN A 136 22.81 -13.39 -12.42
C GLN A 136 22.17 -13.64 -11.05
N ALA A 137 22.82 -14.40 -10.18
CA ALA A 137 22.31 -14.65 -8.82
C ALA A 137 22.20 -13.38 -7.99
N GLN A 138 23.13 -12.43 -8.15
CA GLN A 138 23.07 -11.15 -7.45
C GLN A 138 21.96 -10.24 -8.00
N ILE A 139 21.77 -10.22 -9.33
CA ILE A 139 20.65 -9.49 -9.94
C ILE A 139 19.31 -10.06 -9.45
N ASN A 140 19.17 -11.39 -9.47
CA ASN A 140 17.97 -12.05 -8.96
C ASN A 140 17.71 -11.69 -7.49
N LYS A 141 18.77 -11.66 -6.67
CA LYS A 141 18.66 -11.26 -5.26
C LYS A 141 18.20 -9.81 -5.11
N ALA A 142 18.76 -8.88 -5.90
CA ALA A 142 18.30 -7.48 -5.90
C ALA A 142 16.81 -7.36 -6.30
N CYS A 143 16.37 -8.14 -7.29
CA CYS A 143 14.97 -8.20 -7.69
C CYS A 143 14.06 -8.80 -6.60
N GLU A 144 14.52 -9.79 -5.84
CA GLU A 144 13.79 -10.34 -4.69
C GLU A 144 13.69 -9.32 -3.55
N ASP A 145 14.80 -8.63 -3.23
CA ASP A 145 14.82 -7.57 -2.21
C ASP A 145 13.91 -6.40 -2.61
N PHE A 146 13.95 -5.99 -3.88
CA PHE A 146 13.03 -4.99 -4.43
C PHE A 146 11.55 -5.38 -4.23
N LYS A 147 11.18 -6.61 -4.60
CA LYS A 147 9.80 -7.08 -4.44
C LYS A 147 9.37 -7.13 -2.99
N GLY A 148 10.26 -7.49 -2.07
CA GLY A 148 9.99 -7.47 -0.64
C GLY A 148 9.74 -6.05 -0.11
N ALA A 149 10.59 -5.10 -0.52
CA ALA A 149 10.42 -3.68 -0.16
C ALA A 149 9.11 -3.11 -0.77
N ARG A 150 8.84 -3.40 -2.05
CA ARG A 150 7.60 -2.98 -2.72
C ARG A 150 6.35 -3.51 -2.01
N GLU A 151 6.32 -4.80 -1.66
CA GLU A 151 5.21 -5.41 -0.91
C GLU A 151 4.89 -4.65 0.39
N ASN A 152 5.91 -4.25 1.16
CA ASN A 152 5.70 -3.53 2.42
C ASN A 152 5.32 -2.06 2.20
N TRP A 153 5.76 -1.44 1.10
CA TRP A 153 5.28 -0.14 0.67
C TRP A 153 3.79 -0.19 0.34
N GLU A 154 3.37 -1.07 -0.57
CA GLU A 154 1.97 -1.24 -0.96
C GLU A 154 1.05 -1.55 0.24
N ARG A 155 1.56 -2.31 1.21
CA ARG A 155 0.85 -2.59 2.46
C ARG A 155 0.83 -1.43 3.44
N SER A 156 1.44 -0.31 3.12
CA SER A 156 1.37 0.94 3.90
C SER A 156 0.38 1.96 3.34
N GLU A 157 -0.16 1.73 2.16
CA GLU A 157 -0.99 2.68 1.41
C GLU A 157 -2.25 3.15 2.18
N ALA A 158 -2.84 2.30 3.03
CA ALA A 158 -3.98 2.68 3.86
C ALA A 158 -3.64 3.65 5.02
N PHE A 159 -2.36 4.04 5.20
CA PHE A 159 -1.93 4.95 6.27
C PHE A 159 -0.78 5.88 5.86
N LEU A 160 -0.78 6.33 4.61
CA LEU A 160 0.14 7.37 4.13
C LEU A 160 -0.20 8.75 4.73
N GLY A 161 -1.45 8.96 5.13
CA GLY A 161 -1.85 10.17 5.86
C GLY A 161 -1.02 10.35 7.13
N GLY A 162 -0.31 11.48 7.20
CA GLY A 162 0.67 11.76 8.24
C GLY A 162 2.07 11.91 7.65
N ALA A 163 3.05 11.14 8.12
CA ALA A 163 4.46 11.35 7.77
C ALA A 163 4.76 11.25 6.27
N ALA A 164 4.11 10.34 5.54
CA ALA A 164 4.34 10.19 4.11
C ALA A 164 3.83 11.41 3.34
N ALA A 165 2.65 11.90 3.69
CA ALA A 165 2.06 13.11 3.09
C ALA A 165 2.77 14.39 3.54
N ASP A 166 3.00 14.57 4.87
CA ASP A 166 3.55 15.80 5.44
C ASP A 166 4.99 16.10 4.97
N PHE A 167 5.74 15.07 4.57
CA PHE A 167 7.13 15.19 4.13
C PHE A 167 7.34 14.87 2.64
N ASP A 168 6.28 14.83 1.84
CA ASP A 168 6.32 14.50 0.41
C ASP A 168 7.12 13.21 0.12
N ILE A 169 6.98 12.18 1.01
CA ILE A 169 7.73 10.94 0.86
C ILE A 169 7.13 10.08 -0.23
N ASP A 170 5.82 9.96 -0.26
CA ASP A 170 5.08 9.19 -1.26
C ASP A 170 5.48 9.59 -2.69
N PRO A 171 5.31 10.84 -3.16
CA PRO A 171 5.74 11.20 -4.49
C PRO A 171 7.25 11.07 -4.73
N THR A 172 8.08 11.06 -3.68
CA THR A 172 9.52 10.89 -3.82
C THR A 172 9.92 9.44 -4.09
N ILE A 173 9.20 8.46 -3.54
CA ILE A 173 9.60 7.05 -3.63
C ILE A 173 8.69 6.20 -4.52
N ASP A 174 7.52 6.72 -4.93
CA ASP A 174 6.52 5.97 -5.71
C ASP A 174 5.88 6.73 -6.86
N SER A 175 6.55 7.75 -7.40
CA SER A 175 6.05 8.47 -8.60
C SER A 175 5.98 7.56 -9.83
N TRP A 176 4.81 7.53 -10.49
CA TRP A 176 4.64 6.91 -11.79
C TRP A 176 3.74 7.77 -12.70
N PRO A 177 3.83 7.63 -14.04
CA PRO A 177 4.82 6.83 -14.77
C PRO A 177 6.24 7.39 -14.64
N LEU A 178 7.24 6.50 -14.77
CA LEU A 178 8.66 6.90 -14.85
C LEU A 178 8.88 7.88 -16.02
N ASN A 179 9.49 9.03 -15.75
CA ASN A 179 9.88 9.99 -16.78
C ASN A 179 11.17 9.55 -17.49
N ARG A 180 11.02 8.69 -18.50
CA ARG A 180 12.16 8.13 -19.25
C ARG A 180 12.96 9.17 -20.01
N SER A 181 12.31 10.23 -20.51
CA SER A 181 13.00 11.31 -21.19
C SER A 181 13.93 12.06 -20.24
N LEU A 182 13.46 12.40 -19.05
CA LEU A 182 14.28 13.06 -18.04
C LEU A 182 15.39 12.10 -17.52
N LEU A 183 15.10 10.81 -17.39
CA LEU A 183 16.09 9.81 -17.01
C LEU A 183 17.21 9.70 -18.07
N LEU A 184 16.86 9.71 -19.35
CA LEU A 184 17.82 9.71 -20.44
C LEU A 184 18.69 10.98 -20.43
N ASP A 185 18.06 12.15 -20.20
CA ASP A 185 18.78 13.40 -20.04
C ASP A 185 19.73 13.39 -18.84
N TYR A 186 19.33 12.75 -17.73
CA TYR A 186 20.20 12.57 -16.57
C TYR A 186 21.47 11.77 -16.93
N PHE A 187 21.34 10.68 -17.66
CA PHE A 187 22.50 9.90 -18.12
C PHE A 187 23.39 10.69 -19.08
N HIS A 188 22.81 11.41 -20.03
CA HIS A 188 23.56 12.20 -21.03
C HIS A 188 24.27 13.42 -20.43
N ASN A 189 23.70 14.02 -19.38
CA ASN A 189 24.29 15.17 -18.69
C ASN A 189 25.32 14.78 -17.60
N GLY A 190 25.78 13.54 -17.61
CA GLY A 190 26.83 13.05 -16.73
C GLY A 190 26.35 12.74 -15.31
N MET A 191 25.08 12.40 -15.15
CA MET A 191 24.48 11.99 -13.87
C MET A 191 24.59 13.11 -12.82
N ASN A 192 24.13 14.30 -13.18
CA ASN A 192 24.13 15.48 -12.32
C ASN A 192 23.14 15.34 -11.15
N ASP A 193 23.64 15.37 -9.91
CA ASP A 193 22.84 15.20 -8.69
C ASP A 193 21.72 16.26 -8.55
N GLU A 194 21.84 17.43 -9.18
CA GLU A 194 20.76 18.46 -9.17
C GLU A 194 19.48 17.92 -9.84
N MET A 195 19.59 17.07 -10.86
CA MET A 195 18.45 16.47 -11.54
C MET A 195 17.74 15.41 -10.68
N LEU A 196 18.39 14.85 -9.65
CA LEU A 196 17.78 13.94 -8.69
C LEU A 196 16.79 14.66 -7.73
N GLY A 197 16.58 15.95 -7.90
CA GLY A 197 15.48 16.67 -7.25
C GLY A 197 14.10 16.39 -7.85
N ASP A 198 14.03 15.76 -9.05
CA ASP A 198 12.77 15.41 -9.68
C ASP A 198 12.34 13.98 -9.27
N ALA A 199 11.21 13.88 -8.59
CA ALA A 199 10.67 12.63 -8.08
C ALA A 199 10.35 11.61 -9.19
N THR A 200 10.06 12.05 -10.41
CA THR A 200 9.65 11.19 -11.53
C THR A 200 10.78 10.31 -12.09
N ILE A 201 12.00 10.48 -11.61
CA ILE A 201 13.14 9.61 -11.89
C ILE A 201 13.73 8.97 -10.62
N LEU A 202 12.97 8.91 -9.53
CA LEU A 202 13.41 8.32 -8.26
C LEU A 202 12.54 7.13 -7.85
N GLY A 203 12.90 6.53 -6.74
CA GLY A 203 12.06 5.55 -6.05
C GLY A 203 11.93 4.20 -6.72
N PHE A 204 10.80 3.55 -6.45
CA PHE A 204 10.54 2.17 -6.85
C PHE A 204 10.48 2.00 -8.36
N HIS A 205 9.73 2.83 -9.10
CA HIS A 205 9.53 2.64 -10.53
C HIS A 205 10.82 2.89 -11.34
N ALA A 206 11.69 3.77 -10.86
CA ALA A 206 13.01 3.97 -11.45
C ALA A 206 13.95 2.76 -11.20
N LEU A 207 13.93 2.18 -9.99
CA LEU A 207 14.65 0.94 -9.70
C LEU A 207 14.09 -0.25 -10.47
N GLU A 208 12.76 -0.33 -10.58
CA GLU A 208 12.08 -1.35 -11.37
C GLU A 208 12.57 -1.36 -12.82
N PHE A 209 12.63 -0.17 -13.46
CA PHE A 209 13.13 -0.03 -14.82
C PHE A 209 14.56 -0.54 -14.98
N ILE A 210 15.43 -0.32 -14.00
CA ILE A 210 16.81 -0.80 -14.08
C ILE A 210 16.93 -2.31 -13.83
N LEU A 211 16.10 -2.86 -12.93
CA LEU A 211 16.24 -4.25 -12.49
C LEU A 211 15.48 -5.27 -13.34
N PHE A 212 14.39 -4.85 -13.99
CA PHE A 212 13.46 -5.77 -14.67
C PHE A 212 13.30 -5.44 -16.16
N ARG A 213 12.99 -6.47 -16.94
CA ARG A 213 12.47 -6.40 -18.31
C ARG A 213 11.45 -7.52 -18.52
N ASN A 214 10.30 -7.19 -19.10
CA ASN A 214 9.24 -8.17 -19.43
C ASN A 214 8.90 -9.12 -18.27
N GLY A 215 8.77 -8.58 -17.06
CA GLY A 215 8.40 -9.34 -15.86
C GLY A 215 9.51 -10.21 -15.28
N GLN A 216 10.72 -10.14 -15.82
CA GLN A 216 11.86 -10.95 -15.38
C GLN A 216 13.04 -10.08 -14.93
N PRO A 217 13.87 -10.58 -13.99
CA PRO A 217 15.16 -9.95 -13.72
C PRO A 217 15.96 -9.79 -15.02
N ARG A 218 16.56 -8.63 -15.22
CA ARG A 218 17.43 -8.40 -16.38
C ARG A 218 18.58 -9.39 -16.39
N LYS A 219 19.05 -9.71 -17.58
CA LYS A 219 20.19 -10.64 -17.75
C LYS A 219 21.51 -9.96 -17.41
N VAL A 220 22.42 -10.70 -16.80
CA VAL A 220 23.74 -10.19 -16.41
C VAL A 220 24.53 -9.61 -17.58
N GLU A 221 24.31 -10.14 -18.79
CA GLU A 221 24.95 -9.68 -20.02
C GLU A 221 24.54 -8.25 -20.38
N GLU A 222 23.32 -7.84 -20.05
CA GLU A 222 22.78 -6.49 -20.30
C GLU A 222 23.49 -5.44 -19.43
N PHE A 223 23.88 -5.78 -18.21
CA PHE A 223 24.69 -4.90 -17.35
C PHE A 223 26.17 -4.82 -17.76
N LYS A 224 26.65 -5.73 -18.63
CA LYS A 224 28.03 -5.74 -19.15
C LYS A 224 28.15 -5.12 -20.53
N ALA A 225 27.09 -4.60 -21.06
CA ALA A 225 26.96 -3.95 -22.35
C ALA A 225 26.19 -2.61 -22.20
N ASN A 226 25.79 -2.03 -23.31
CA ASN A 226 24.82 -0.96 -23.34
C ASN A 226 23.42 -1.53 -23.22
N ASP A 227 22.46 -0.72 -22.73
CA ASP A 227 21.06 -1.12 -22.66
C ASP A 227 20.51 -1.40 -24.08
N THR A 228 19.56 -2.31 -24.16
CA THR A 228 18.84 -2.67 -25.39
C THR A 228 17.45 -2.04 -25.45
N TYR A 229 17.03 -1.34 -24.40
CA TYR A 229 15.74 -0.67 -24.38
C TYR A 229 15.72 0.49 -25.38
N THR A 230 14.60 0.65 -26.07
CA THR A 230 14.43 1.72 -27.07
C THR A 230 14.74 3.09 -26.46
N GLY A 231 15.57 3.87 -27.13
CA GLY A 231 16.04 5.18 -26.67
C GLY A 231 17.25 5.13 -25.73
N PHE A 232 17.59 3.99 -25.11
CA PHE A 232 18.69 3.85 -24.13
C PHE A 232 19.93 3.11 -24.68
N SER A 233 19.99 2.85 -25.97
CA SER A 233 21.05 2.01 -26.58
C SER A 233 22.48 2.55 -26.46
N ASP A 234 22.65 3.78 -26.07
CA ASP A 234 23.97 4.41 -25.80
C ASP A 234 24.28 4.51 -24.30
N ILE A 235 23.33 4.11 -23.42
CA ILE A 235 23.53 4.07 -21.97
C ILE A 235 24.22 2.76 -21.59
N THR A 236 25.30 2.85 -20.82
CA THR A 236 26.08 1.70 -20.37
C THR A 236 25.49 1.10 -19.10
N GLY A 237 25.59 -0.22 -18.93
CA GLY A 237 25.19 -0.89 -17.69
C GLY A 237 25.95 -0.37 -16.45
N GLU A 238 27.13 0.24 -16.59
CA GLU A 238 27.83 0.90 -15.49
C GLU A 238 27.12 2.18 -15.04
N GLN A 239 26.58 2.99 -15.97
CA GLN A 239 25.78 4.17 -15.65
C GLN A 239 24.49 3.76 -14.96
N GLU A 240 23.78 2.77 -15.49
CA GLU A 240 22.55 2.25 -14.90
C GLU A 240 22.78 1.70 -13.50
N LEU A 241 23.83 0.90 -13.29
CA LEU A 241 24.13 0.33 -11.98
C LEU A 241 24.48 1.42 -10.96
N LYS A 242 25.29 2.41 -11.35
CA LYS A 242 25.62 3.55 -10.49
C LYS A 242 24.37 4.37 -10.15
N TYR A 243 23.49 4.59 -11.11
CA TYR A 243 22.22 5.26 -10.88
C TYR A 243 21.34 4.48 -9.88
N ALA A 244 21.15 3.17 -10.10
CA ALA A 244 20.39 2.32 -9.20
C ALA A 244 20.94 2.35 -7.76
N GLN A 245 22.25 2.34 -7.57
CA GLN A 245 22.91 2.47 -6.26
C GLN A 245 22.58 3.80 -5.61
N THR A 246 22.63 4.90 -6.37
CA THR A 246 22.36 6.25 -5.86
C THR A 246 20.88 6.39 -5.43
N ILE A 247 19.94 6.04 -6.31
CA ILE A 247 18.51 6.21 -6.00
C ILE A 247 18.02 5.23 -4.91
N CYS A 248 18.66 4.05 -4.79
CA CYS A 248 18.36 3.11 -3.72
C CYS A 248 18.80 3.64 -2.35
N THR A 249 19.92 4.38 -2.28
CA THR A 249 20.33 5.07 -1.04
C THR A 249 19.30 6.14 -0.65
N LEU A 250 18.79 6.92 -1.60
CA LEU A 250 17.73 7.91 -1.34
C LEU A 250 16.42 7.23 -0.89
N LEU A 251 16.03 6.13 -1.55
CA LEU A 251 14.86 5.35 -1.17
C LEU A 251 14.98 4.85 0.29
N LYS A 252 16.11 4.26 0.66
CA LYS A 252 16.37 3.80 2.02
C LYS A 252 16.28 4.95 3.05
N GLU A 253 16.83 6.12 2.75
CA GLU A 253 16.76 7.27 3.65
C GLU A 253 15.32 7.71 3.90
N ARG A 254 14.47 7.70 2.88
CA ARG A 254 13.03 8.02 3.00
C ARG A 254 12.26 6.95 3.78
N THR A 255 12.56 5.68 3.59
CA THR A 255 11.93 4.60 4.39
C THR A 255 12.38 4.61 5.85
N PHE A 256 13.63 4.99 6.12
CA PHE A 256 14.09 5.25 7.48
C PHE A 256 13.38 6.45 8.10
N GLN A 257 13.16 7.52 7.31
CA GLN A 257 12.40 8.69 7.74
C GLN A 257 10.98 8.30 8.16
N LEU A 258 10.28 7.47 7.39
CA LEU A 258 8.94 6.95 7.73
C LEU A 258 8.94 6.20 9.06
N GLN A 259 9.84 5.24 9.23
CA GLN A 259 9.93 4.50 10.48
C GLN A 259 10.17 5.43 11.68
N VAL A 260 11.17 6.30 11.58
CA VAL A 260 11.53 7.22 12.66
C VAL A 260 10.42 8.23 12.95
N ALA A 261 9.72 8.69 11.92
CA ALA A 261 8.60 9.60 12.09
C ALA A 261 7.45 8.97 12.88
N TRP A 262 7.14 7.70 12.63
CA TRP A 262 6.07 7.00 13.34
C TRP A 262 6.45 6.50 14.74
N GLU A 263 7.62 5.88 14.90
CA GLU A 263 8.02 5.29 16.19
C GLU A 263 8.78 6.23 17.12
N GLY A 264 9.22 7.40 16.61
CA GLY A 264 10.19 8.27 17.28
C GLY A 264 11.62 7.72 17.15
N GLU A 265 12.54 8.23 17.96
CA GLU A 265 13.97 7.89 17.89
C GLU A 265 14.32 6.53 18.56
N LYS A 266 13.41 5.56 18.60
CA LYS A 266 13.67 4.26 19.24
C LYS A 266 14.80 3.50 18.55
N ASN A 267 14.83 3.51 17.22
CA ASN A 267 15.96 3.04 16.44
C ASN A 267 16.99 4.17 16.26
N THR A 268 17.93 4.26 17.19
CA THR A 268 18.92 5.37 17.23
C THR A 268 19.87 5.40 16.04
N SER A 269 20.15 4.26 15.39
CA SER A 269 21.01 4.20 14.21
C SER A 269 20.30 4.81 13.00
N ARG A 270 19.04 4.44 12.75
CA ARG A 270 18.24 5.00 11.67
C ARG A 270 17.88 6.46 11.91
N ALA A 271 17.56 6.83 13.17
CA ALA A 271 17.36 8.23 13.54
C ALA A 271 18.60 9.08 13.26
N SER A 272 19.81 8.53 13.45
CA SER A 272 21.05 9.24 13.11
C SER A 272 21.21 9.45 11.61
N VAL A 273 20.83 8.47 10.77
CA VAL A 273 20.84 8.62 9.31
C VAL A 273 19.88 9.73 8.89
N VAL A 274 18.63 9.70 9.36
CA VAL A 274 17.59 10.70 9.06
C VAL A 274 18.05 12.11 9.43
N LYS A 275 18.62 12.28 10.62
CA LYS A 275 19.16 13.57 11.08
C LYS A 275 20.34 14.04 10.24
N ASN A 276 21.25 13.15 9.90
CA ASN A 276 22.42 13.49 9.08
C ASN A 276 22.03 13.88 7.64
N ALA A 277 20.96 13.29 7.12
CA ALA A 277 20.37 13.67 5.83
C ALA A 277 19.55 14.97 5.89
N GLY A 278 19.36 15.55 7.10
CA GLY A 278 18.59 16.79 7.29
C GLY A 278 17.08 16.62 7.06
N LEU A 279 16.55 15.41 7.24
CA LEU A 279 15.15 15.09 7.01
C LEU A 279 14.32 15.33 8.27
N ASP A 280 13.16 15.95 8.13
CA ASP A 280 12.19 16.15 9.20
C ASP A 280 11.48 14.83 9.53
N TYR A 281 11.14 14.60 10.80
CA TYR A 281 10.51 13.34 11.25
C TYR A 281 9.54 13.53 12.42
N THR A 282 9.11 14.75 12.70
CA THR A 282 8.13 15.03 13.76
C THR A 282 7.00 15.88 13.20
N THR A 283 5.83 15.78 13.84
CA THR A 283 4.75 16.74 13.58
C THR A 283 5.21 18.17 13.90
N GLU A 284 4.50 19.18 13.42
CA GLU A 284 4.76 20.59 13.68
C GLU A 284 4.93 20.94 15.17
N ASN A 285 4.28 20.17 16.06
CA ASN A 285 4.31 20.34 17.50
C ASN A 285 5.36 19.45 18.21
N GLY A 286 6.19 18.74 17.45
CA GLY A 286 7.33 17.94 17.92
C GLY A 286 6.96 16.57 18.52
N LEU A 287 5.82 16.00 18.15
CA LEU A 287 5.46 14.61 18.46
C LEU A 287 5.91 13.69 17.34
N SER A 288 6.19 12.42 17.64
CA SER A 288 6.14 11.38 16.61
C SER A 288 4.71 11.24 16.08
N PHE A 289 4.55 10.79 14.83
CA PHE A 289 3.21 10.58 14.26
C PHE A 289 2.43 9.51 15.03
N GLY A 290 3.12 8.50 15.55
CA GLY A 290 2.51 7.50 16.42
C GLY A 290 1.99 8.10 17.73
N ASP A 291 2.76 8.93 18.41
CA ASP A 291 2.31 9.61 19.64
C ASP A 291 1.23 10.64 19.34
N ASN A 292 1.29 11.32 18.20
CA ASN A 292 0.28 12.25 17.74
C ASN A 292 -1.10 11.55 17.60
N MET A 293 -1.13 10.38 16.96
CA MET A 293 -2.35 9.59 16.78
C MET A 293 -2.87 9.01 18.10
N LYS A 294 -2.00 8.39 18.92
CA LYS A 294 -2.36 7.79 20.20
C LYS A 294 -2.92 8.79 21.20
N GLN A 295 -2.54 10.06 21.08
CA GLN A 295 -2.89 11.14 22.00
C GLN A 295 -3.95 12.09 21.44
N ALA A 296 -4.64 11.70 20.36
CA ALA A 296 -5.66 12.50 19.68
C ALA A 296 -6.71 13.05 20.66
N GLY A 297 -6.90 14.38 20.67
CA GLY A 297 -7.84 15.06 21.56
C GLY A 297 -7.46 15.08 23.05
N LYS A 298 -6.41 14.33 23.48
CA LYS A 298 -5.95 14.29 24.87
C LYS A 298 -4.74 15.18 25.13
N ASN A 299 -3.89 15.34 24.15
CA ASN A 299 -2.67 16.14 24.24
C ASN A 299 -2.82 17.40 23.38
N SER A 300 -2.57 18.57 23.95
CA SER A 300 -2.64 19.84 23.23
C SER A 300 -1.59 19.98 22.12
N LYS A 301 -0.58 19.11 22.09
CA LYS A 301 0.40 19.02 21.01
C LYS A 301 -0.06 18.12 19.86
N SER A 302 -1.07 17.26 20.07
CA SER A 302 -1.63 16.47 18.98
C SER A 302 -2.32 17.40 17.97
N THR A 303 -2.10 17.13 16.70
CA THR A 303 -2.77 17.84 15.60
C THR A 303 -4.24 17.44 15.47
N PHE A 304 -4.62 16.27 16.00
CA PHE A 304 -6.00 15.80 16.07
C PHE A 304 -6.77 16.49 17.20
N ARG A 305 -7.90 17.07 16.87
CA ARG A 305 -8.78 17.74 17.84
C ARG A 305 -9.56 16.77 18.70
N SER A 306 -9.82 15.57 18.17
CA SER A 306 -10.61 14.52 18.81
C SER A 306 -10.12 13.13 18.41
N LEU A 307 -10.59 12.13 19.17
CA LEU A 307 -10.44 10.72 18.82
C LEU A 307 -11.06 10.40 17.44
N THR A 308 -12.22 10.95 17.16
CA THR A 308 -12.95 10.72 15.90
C THR A 308 -12.24 11.33 14.69
N ASP A 309 -11.53 12.45 14.86
CA ASP A 309 -10.72 13.02 13.79
C ASP A 309 -9.57 12.06 13.39
N ALA A 310 -8.88 11.47 14.38
CA ALA A 310 -7.82 10.50 14.10
C ALA A 310 -8.37 9.22 13.46
N ILE A 311 -9.56 8.76 13.86
CA ILE A 311 -10.22 7.61 13.24
C ILE A 311 -10.64 7.92 11.79
N ALA A 312 -11.17 9.13 11.55
CA ALA A 312 -11.57 9.56 10.22
C ALA A 312 -10.35 9.61 9.28
N GLN A 313 -9.21 10.14 9.72
CA GLN A 313 -7.98 10.12 8.92
C GLN A 313 -7.57 8.70 8.51
N VAL A 314 -7.76 7.72 9.39
CA VAL A 314 -7.41 6.32 9.06
C VAL A 314 -8.40 5.68 8.11
N LEU A 315 -9.71 5.92 8.30
CA LEU A 315 -10.75 5.15 7.61
C LEU A 315 -11.28 5.82 6.35
N SER A 316 -11.38 7.15 6.31
CA SER A 316 -12.25 7.82 5.33
C SER A 316 -11.74 9.14 4.77
N ASP A 317 -10.52 9.58 5.06
CA ASP A 317 -9.94 10.74 4.37
C ASP A 317 -9.73 10.43 2.87
N ASP A 318 -9.75 11.46 2.05
CA ASP A 318 -9.65 11.32 0.59
C ASP A 318 -8.26 10.82 0.15
N GLU A 319 -7.21 11.12 0.92
CA GLU A 319 -5.82 10.73 0.61
C GLU A 319 -5.16 10.01 1.78
N GLY A 320 -4.36 8.98 1.48
CA GLY A 320 -3.54 8.28 2.46
C GLY A 320 -4.32 7.56 3.57
N SER A 321 -5.54 7.11 3.29
CA SER A 321 -6.43 6.37 4.19
C SER A 321 -6.95 5.08 3.56
N CYS A 322 -7.70 4.29 4.32
CA CYS A 322 -8.38 3.10 3.78
C CYS A 322 -9.30 3.44 2.60
N PHE A 323 -10.07 4.53 2.70
CA PHE A 323 -10.93 5.00 1.62
C PHE A 323 -10.10 5.51 0.43
N GLY A 324 -9.08 6.34 0.70
CA GLY A 324 -8.25 6.95 -0.33
C GLY A 324 -7.62 5.91 -1.24
N ILE A 325 -6.88 4.94 -0.67
CA ILE A 325 -6.25 3.90 -1.48
C ILE A 325 -7.25 2.99 -2.17
N CYS A 326 -8.38 2.67 -1.53
CA CYS A 326 -9.41 1.87 -2.17
C CYS A 326 -10.00 2.56 -3.41
N ASN A 327 -10.29 3.85 -3.27
CA ASN A 327 -10.75 4.67 -4.38
C ASN A 327 -9.69 4.78 -5.49
N GLU A 328 -8.43 4.99 -5.13
CA GLU A 328 -7.32 5.08 -6.08
C GLU A 328 -7.12 3.78 -6.87
N VAL A 329 -7.11 2.63 -6.21
CA VAL A 329 -7.02 1.32 -6.90
C VAL A 329 -8.14 1.17 -7.93
N GLY A 330 -9.38 1.48 -7.57
CA GLY A 330 -10.52 1.34 -8.48
C GLY A 330 -10.53 2.35 -9.63
N THR A 331 -10.23 3.64 -9.34
CA THR A 331 -10.44 4.75 -10.29
C THR A 331 -9.19 5.15 -11.07
N ALA A 332 -8.01 5.00 -10.48
CA ALA A 332 -6.75 5.39 -11.11
C ALA A 332 -5.92 4.17 -11.54
N LYS A 333 -5.50 3.32 -10.60
CA LYS A 333 -4.56 2.23 -10.88
C LYS A 333 -5.14 1.17 -11.84
N ILE A 334 -6.44 0.86 -11.74
CA ILE A 334 -7.11 -0.08 -12.65
C ILE A 334 -7.82 0.67 -13.78
N ALA A 335 -8.64 1.69 -13.49
CA ALA A 335 -9.52 2.29 -14.50
C ALA A 335 -8.76 3.07 -15.57
N ASN A 336 -7.69 3.81 -15.23
CA ASN A 336 -6.95 4.56 -16.24
C ASN A 336 -6.38 3.64 -17.34
N PRO A 337 -5.58 2.60 -17.02
CA PRO A 337 -5.09 1.71 -18.06
C PRO A 337 -6.17 0.83 -18.69
N PHE A 338 -7.09 0.32 -17.91
CA PHE A 338 -8.04 -0.71 -18.35
C PHE A 338 -9.27 -0.12 -19.06
N ALA A 339 -9.92 0.88 -18.44
CA ALA A 339 -11.17 1.44 -18.96
C ALA A 339 -10.97 2.68 -19.84
N ASN A 340 -9.97 3.52 -19.50
CA ASN A 340 -9.68 4.76 -20.21
C ASN A 340 -8.59 4.60 -21.26
N ALA A 341 -7.99 3.42 -21.33
CA ALA A 341 -6.99 3.08 -22.32
C ALA A 341 -5.66 3.84 -22.21
N ASP A 342 -5.37 4.37 -21.03
CA ASP A 342 -4.10 5.05 -20.70
C ASP A 342 -3.07 4.03 -20.22
N ILE A 343 -2.42 3.37 -21.17
CA ILE A 343 -1.42 2.34 -20.83
C ILE A 343 -0.17 2.91 -20.17
N ALA A 344 0.12 4.19 -20.37
CA ALA A 344 1.23 4.85 -19.69
C ALA A 344 1.02 4.89 -18.17
N TYR A 345 -0.23 4.79 -17.73
CA TYR A 345 -0.60 4.78 -16.33
C TYR A 345 -0.52 3.39 -15.66
N VAL A 346 -0.04 2.36 -16.37
CA VAL A 346 0.16 1.05 -15.76
C VAL A 346 1.27 1.13 -14.73
N GLU A 347 0.93 0.85 -13.49
CA GLU A 347 1.88 0.73 -12.40
C GLU A 347 2.65 -0.60 -12.49
N SER A 348 3.93 -0.60 -12.16
CA SER A 348 4.84 -1.77 -12.20
C SER A 348 4.86 -2.51 -13.56
N PRO A 349 5.05 -1.78 -14.69
CA PRO A 349 4.97 -2.38 -16.02
C PRO A 349 6.20 -3.23 -16.39
N TYR A 350 7.37 -3.01 -15.76
CA TYR A 350 8.62 -3.69 -16.09
C TYR A 350 8.78 -5.02 -15.36
N SER A 351 8.31 -5.10 -14.13
CA SER A 351 8.34 -6.30 -13.28
C SER A 351 7.09 -7.17 -13.42
N TYR A 352 6.02 -6.63 -14.06
CA TYR A 352 4.69 -7.22 -14.14
C TYR A 352 4.03 -7.44 -12.76
N ASN A 353 4.31 -6.54 -11.81
CA ASN A 353 3.86 -6.70 -10.43
C ASN A 353 2.49 -6.07 -10.13
N SER A 354 1.89 -5.33 -11.06
CA SER A 354 0.67 -4.51 -10.86
C SER A 354 -0.44 -5.21 -10.06
N ILE A 355 -0.82 -6.44 -10.45
CA ILE A 355 -1.88 -7.20 -9.74
C ILE A 355 -1.50 -7.49 -8.29
N THR A 356 -0.23 -7.72 -8.02
CA THR A 356 0.28 -7.94 -6.66
C THR A 356 0.22 -6.64 -5.87
N ASP A 357 0.64 -5.54 -6.47
CA ASP A 357 0.62 -4.21 -5.86
C ASP A 357 -0.81 -3.80 -5.49
N PHE A 358 -1.75 -3.85 -6.42
CA PHE A 358 -3.16 -3.54 -6.16
C PHE A 358 -3.77 -4.40 -5.05
N ARG A 359 -3.46 -5.70 -5.04
CA ARG A 359 -3.89 -6.62 -3.99
C ARG A 359 -3.30 -6.28 -2.63
N ASP A 360 -2.04 -5.86 -2.58
CA ASP A 360 -1.38 -5.48 -1.33
C ASP A 360 -1.87 -4.11 -0.84
N ASN A 361 -2.29 -3.19 -1.72
CA ASN A 361 -3.04 -2.00 -1.36
C ASN A 361 -4.32 -2.36 -0.59
N ILE A 362 -5.15 -3.27 -1.12
CA ILE A 362 -6.37 -3.69 -0.40
C ILE A 362 -6.05 -4.45 0.89
N ARG A 363 -4.95 -5.21 0.93
CA ARG A 363 -4.48 -5.85 2.16
C ARG A 363 -4.02 -4.87 3.23
N SER A 364 -3.56 -3.68 2.85
CA SER A 364 -3.28 -2.61 3.82
C SER A 364 -4.54 -2.22 4.60
N ILE A 365 -5.68 -2.10 3.90
CA ILE A 365 -7.00 -1.84 4.49
C ILE A 365 -7.41 -2.97 5.44
N ARG A 366 -7.28 -4.23 5.00
CA ARG A 366 -7.52 -5.39 5.87
C ARG A 366 -6.68 -5.33 7.14
N ASN A 367 -5.40 -5.01 7.03
CA ASN A 367 -4.49 -4.93 8.17
C ASN A 367 -4.92 -3.84 9.17
N VAL A 368 -5.36 -2.69 8.68
CA VAL A 368 -5.93 -1.61 9.50
C VAL A 368 -7.21 -2.09 10.19
N TRP A 369 -8.14 -2.70 9.45
CA TRP A 369 -9.41 -3.17 9.99
C TRP A 369 -9.24 -4.21 11.10
N LEU A 370 -8.35 -5.18 10.86
CA LEU A 370 -8.07 -6.26 11.80
C LEU A 370 -7.08 -5.86 12.91
N GLY A 371 -6.40 -4.72 12.81
CA GLY A 371 -5.37 -4.28 13.74
C GLY A 371 -4.18 -5.23 13.79
N SER A 372 -3.85 -5.88 12.67
CA SER A 372 -2.85 -6.94 12.58
C SER A 372 -2.36 -7.15 11.16
N THR A 373 -1.09 -7.48 10.98
CA THR A 373 -0.47 -7.77 9.68
C THR A 373 -0.57 -9.25 9.26
N ASN A 374 -1.14 -10.11 10.10
CA ASN A 374 -1.16 -11.57 9.88
C ASN A 374 -2.54 -12.17 9.55
N SER A 375 -3.49 -11.36 9.09
CA SER A 375 -4.85 -11.79 8.71
C SER A 375 -5.72 -12.33 9.87
N THR A 376 -5.34 -12.06 11.12
CA THR A 376 -6.15 -12.38 12.31
C THR A 376 -6.54 -11.08 13.01
N ALA A 377 -7.76 -11.00 13.54
CA ALA A 377 -8.17 -9.81 14.26
C ALA A 377 -7.42 -9.70 15.60
N ASN A 378 -6.92 -8.51 15.89
CA ASN A 378 -6.39 -8.19 17.22
C ASN A 378 -7.56 -7.92 18.18
N ASP A 379 -7.30 -8.13 19.47
CA ASP A 379 -8.26 -7.82 20.53
C ASP A 379 -8.69 -6.34 20.51
N TYR A 380 -7.80 -5.44 20.09
CA TYR A 380 -8.05 -4.02 19.89
C TYR A 380 -8.00 -3.68 18.40
N SER A 381 -9.13 -3.83 17.71
CA SER A 381 -9.28 -3.59 16.28
C SER A 381 -10.67 -3.01 16.00
N PHE A 382 -10.86 -2.45 14.80
CA PHE A 382 -12.19 -2.03 14.34
C PHE A 382 -13.13 -3.22 14.23
N HIS A 383 -12.65 -4.39 13.77
CA HIS A 383 -13.41 -5.63 13.77
C HIS A 383 -14.00 -5.96 15.15
N THR A 384 -13.14 -6.00 16.17
CA THR A 384 -13.56 -6.35 17.54
C THR A 384 -14.46 -5.25 18.16
N PHE A 385 -14.19 -3.96 17.83
CA PHE A 385 -15.06 -2.86 18.25
C PHE A 385 -16.50 -3.03 17.74
N PHE A 386 -16.69 -3.20 16.43
CA PHE A 386 -18.00 -3.34 15.83
C PHE A 386 -18.75 -4.59 16.30
N ALA A 387 -18.04 -5.69 16.53
CA ALA A 387 -18.61 -6.87 17.17
C ALA A 387 -19.13 -6.57 18.60
N SER A 388 -18.36 -5.79 19.37
CA SER A 388 -18.65 -5.48 20.78
C SER A 388 -19.80 -4.48 20.96
N VAL A 389 -20.07 -3.64 19.97
CA VAL A 389 -21.22 -2.70 19.97
C VAL A 389 -22.44 -3.26 19.27
N ASN A 390 -22.52 -4.58 19.05
CA ASN A 390 -23.61 -5.27 18.35
C ASN A 390 -23.82 -4.80 16.89
N GLN A 391 -22.76 -4.39 16.23
CA GLN A 391 -22.74 -3.99 14.82
C GLN A 391 -21.94 -4.99 13.95
N ALA A 392 -22.10 -6.28 14.24
CA ALA A 392 -21.39 -7.36 13.50
C ALA A 392 -21.69 -7.35 11.97
N SER A 393 -22.84 -6.79 11.57
CA SER A 393 -23.15 -6.59 10.14
C SER A 393 -22.21 -5.61 9.46
N VAL A 394 -21.62 -4.64 10.17
CA VAL A 394 -20.60 -3.74 9.63
C VAL A 394 -19.34 -4.52 9.30
N ASN A 395 -18.90 -5.42 10.20
CA ASN A 395 -17.79 -6.32 9.93
C ASN A 395 -18.03 -7.14 8.66
N GLN A 396 -19.19 -7.81 8.56
CA GLN A 396 -19.51 -8.61 7.39
C GLN A 396 -19.49 -7.80 6.09
N SER A 397 -19.96 -6.53 6.15
CA SER A 397 -19.95 -5.65 4.97
C SER A 397 -18.53 -5.22 4.58
N VAL A 398 -17.74 -4.72 5.52
CA VAL A 398 -16.37 -4.26 5.24
C VAL A 398 -15.47 -5.44 4.84
N GLU A 399 -15.53 -6.53 5.60
CA GLU A 399 -14.71 -7.71 5.35
C GLU A 399 -15.12 -8.43 4.06
N GLY A 400 -16.41 -8.55 3.79
CA GLY A 400 -16.91 -9.08 2.52
C GLY A 400 -16.43 -8.23 1.34
N ALA A 401 -16.44 -6.91 1.47
CA ALA A 401 -16.00 -6.01 0.42
C ALA A 401 -14.48 -6.06 0.18
N TYR A 402 -13.63 -6.06 1.23
CA TYR A 402 -12.19 -6.16 0.98
C TYR A 402 -11.79 -7.55 0.45
N VAL A 403 -12.47 -8.60 0.87
CA VAL A 403 -12.24 -9.94 0.29
C VAL A 403 -12.68 -9.99 -1.17
N ALA A 404 -13.83 -9.40 -1.50
CA ALA A 404 -14.29 -9.29 -2.89
C ALA A 404 -13.30 -8.51 -3.77
N ALA A 405 -12.76 -7.40 -3.26
CA ALA A 405 -11.75 -6.61 -3.98
C ALA A 405 -10.45 -7.41 -4.19
N ILE A 406 -9.90 -8.07 -3.15
CA ILE A 406 -8.71 -8.91 -3.26
C ILE A 406 -8.92 -10.03 -4.29
N VAL A 407 -10.08 -10.70 -4.26
CA VAL A 407 -10.41 -11.78 -5.20
C VAL A 407 -10.59 -11.22 -6.61
N GLY A 408 -11.37 -10.15 -6.77
CA GLY A 408 -11.59 -9.53 -8.08
C GLY A 408 -10.28 -9.07 -8.75
N ILE A 409 -9.36 -8.49 -7.98
CA ILE A 409 -8.02 -8.12 -8.46
C ILE A 409 -7.19 -9.38 -8.80
N SER A 410 -7.24 -10.40 -7.96
CA SER A 410 -6.49 -11.65 -8.19
C SER A 410 -6.98 -12.43 -9.41
N ASP A 411 -8.25 -12.29 -9.77
CA ASP A 411 -8.86 -12.92 -10.94
C ASP A 411 -8.58 -12.17 -12.25
N MET A 412 -8.01 -10.96 -12.18
CA MET A 412 -7.59 -10.25 -13.39
C MET A 412 -6.49 -11.03 -14.13
N PRO A 413 -6.51 -11.06 -15.47
CA PRO A 413 -5.49 -11.77 -16.23
C PRO A 413 -4.11 -11.11 -16.07
N ALA A 414 -3.07 -11.94 -15.86
CA ALA A 414 -1.70 -11.51 -15.69
C ALA A 414 -0.86 -11.75 -16.96
N PRO A 415 0.10 -10.89 -17.26
CA PRO A 415 0.39 -9.62 -16.58
C PRO A 415 -0.60 -8.52 -16.97
N PHE A 416 -0.97 -7.65 -16.02
CA PHE A 416 -2.00 -6.63 -16.19
C PHE A 416 -1.79 -5.76 -17.43
N VAL A 417 -0.55 -5.31 -17.67
CA VAL A 417 -0.18 -4.47 -18.81
C VAL A 417 -0.58 -5.08 -20.18
N LYS A 418 -0.54 -6.40 -20.33
CA LYS A 418 -0.91 -7.09 -21.58
C LYS A 418 -2.41 -7.10 -21.86
N TYR A 419 -3.22 -6.77 -20.86
CA TYR A 419 -4.67 -6.85 -20.94
C TYR A 419 -5.37 -5.49 -20.82
N CYS A 420 -4.59 -4.40 -20.80
CA CYS A 420 -5.14 -3.05 -20.86
C CYS A 420 -5.68 -2.72 -22.26
N SER A 421 -6.81 -2.04 -22.34
CA SER A 421 -7.72 -2.05 -23.50
C SER A 421 -7.18 -1.51 -24.83
N VAL A 422 -6.20 -0.60 -24.83
CA VAL A 422 -5.70 0.04 -26.07
C VAL A 422 -4.82 -0.85 -26.91
N VAL A 423 -4.25 -1.86 -26.34
CA VAL A 423 -3.11 -2.58 -26.93
C VAL A 423 -3.47 -4.00 -27.37
N TRP A 424 -4.75 -4.36 -27.35
CA TRP A 424 -5.25 -5.59 -27.92
C TRP A 424 -4.78 -5.72 -29.38
N GLY A 425 -3.98 -6.74 -29.64
CA GLY A 425 -3.46 -7.03 -30.96
C GLY A 425 -2.15 -6.36 -31.33
N LYS A 426 -1.53 -5.58 -30.43
CA LYS A 426 -0.12 -5.20 -30.56
C LYS A 426 0.77 -6.19 -29.83
N ASP A 427 1.99 -6.39 -30.35
CA ASP A 427 2.97 -7.24 -29.70
C ASP A 427 3.54 -6.50 -28.47
N PHE A 428 3.14 -6.93 -27.27
CA PHE A 428 3.59 -6.35 -26.00
C PHE A 428 5.02 -6.75 -25.64
N ASP A 429 5.54 -7.79 -26.26
CA ASP A 429 6.90 -8.18 -26.07
C ASP A 429 7.86 -7.25 -26.86
N ASP A 430 7.29 -6.35 -27.70
CA ASP A 430 8.04 -5.30 -28.38
C ASP A 430 7.99 -3.98 -27.61
N PRO A 431 9.11 -3.54 -26.98
CA PRO A 431 9.18 -2.27 -26.25
C PRO A 431 8.80 -1.03 -27.08
N GLU A 432 8.96 -1.06 -28.43
CA GLU A 432 8.56 0.05 -29.30
C GLU A 432 7.06 0.32 -29.24
N ASN A 433 6.25 -0.68 -28.91
CA ASN A 433 4.81 -0.50 -28.74
C ASN A 433 4.45 0.23 -27.43
N TRP A 434 5.37 0.32 -26.49
CA TRP A 434 5.19 1.02 -25.21
C TRP A 434 5.50 2.52 -25.35
N ASP A 435 6.49 2.87 -26.19
CA ASP A 435 6.94 4.25 -26.36
C ASP A 435 5.98 5.09 -27.21
N SER A 436 5.24 4.44 -28.14
CA SER A 436 4.27 5.14 -28.98
C SER A 436 3.01 5.65 -28.22
N ILE A 437 2.90 5.38 -26.92
CA ILE A 437 1.74 5.70 -26.09
C ILE A 437 2.05 6.79 -25.06
N THR A 438 3.34 7.08 -24.83
CA THR A 438 3.79 8.04 -23.80
C THR A 438 4.15 9.43 -24.32
N GLU A 439 3.98 9.69 -25.62
CA GLU A 439 4.34 10.98 -26.25
C GLU A 439 3.11 11.85 -26.62
N GLU A 440 1.89 11.49 -26.27
CA GLU A 440 0.68 12.33 -26.36
C GLU A 440 0.19 12.75 -24.96
#